data_545fb3e7764d9da78a4e00930a78ae64
#
_entry.id   545fb3e7764d9da78a4e00930a78ae64
#
_cell.length_a   1.000
_cell.length_b   1.000
_cell.length_c   1.000
_cell.angle_alpha   90.00
_cell.angle_beta   90.00
_cell.angle_gamma   90.00
#
_symmetry.space_group_name_H-M   'P 1'
#
loop_
_entity.id
_entity.type
_entity.pdbx_description
1 polymer ?
#
loop_
_entity_poly.entity_id
_entity_poly.type
_entity_poly.pdbx_seq_one_letter_code
_entity_poly.pdbx_strand_id
1 'polypeptide(L)'
;MRIEYLLCGIALLAALHMTGKAVSRVTYAAGEAARDAQEAEANEPEYVTFIRGVIKHVVEDEEVENEGSAVADTGVDISQFADDDGYAGQVYALLDEYPDQVETILAYYENAALTVDGQQTTMGEQSEDAIPERLLQLVVNNIETIDFVADYPTNHSKSAKIDLSDEAKSGQVPLLLQWDERWGYAAYGDGLMGYTGCGPTCLSMVALYLTGDADITPLAVANYADEVGYYTDGVGSAWTLMSEGCEHFGLTATEMYVSESDMAEMLEAGHPLICAVGAGDFTASGHFIVIYDYSDGAFLINDPNSPIRSGQTWSYDTLSSQIKNIWYYSVNK
;
A
#
# COMPACT_ATOMS: atom_id res chain seq x y z
N MET A 1 10.75 0.81 -28.67
CA MET A 1 10.02 -0.33 -29.31
C MET A 1 9.70 -1.47 -28.32
N ARG A 2 10.64 -1.97 -27.50
CA ARG A 2 10.35 -3.05 -26.55
C ARG A 2 9.53 -2.66 -25.31
N ILE A 3 9.69 -1.43 -24.82
CA ILE A 3 8.99 -0.90 -23.64
C ILE A 3 7.51 -0.62 -23.92
N GLU A 4 7.17 -0.15 -25.11
CA GLU A 4 5.79 0.08 -25.54
C GLU A 4 4.97 -1.22 -25.57
N TYR A 5 5.62 -2.34 -25.93
CA TYR A 5 4.96 -3.65 -25.90
C TYR A 5 4.78 -4.20 -24.50
N LEU A 6 5.67 -3.86 -23.56
CA LEU A 6 5.58 -4.28 -22.17
C LEU A 6 4.45 -3.52 -21.45
N LEU A 7 4.39 -2.19 -21.59
CA LEU A 7 3.28 -1.39 -21.03
C LEU A 7 1.91 -1.74 -21.63
N CYS A 8 1.86 -1.99 -22.94
CA CYS A 8 0.64 -2.52 -23.58
C CYS A 8 0.32 -3.95 -23.13
N GLY A 9 1.32 -4.77 -22.83
CA GLY A 9 1.17 -6.14 -22.32
C GLY A 9 0.59 -6.17 -20.91
N ILE A 10 1.11 -5.37 -20.00
CA ILE A 10 0.62 -5.26 -18.62
C ILE A 10 -0.80 -4.71 -18.59
N ALA A 11 -1.10 -3.66 -19.37
CA ALA A 11 -2.47 -3.13 -19.48
C ALA A 11 -3.43 -4.13 -20.12
N LEU A 12 -2.98 -4.98 -21.04
CA LEU A 12 -3.80 -5.99 -21.70
C LEU A 12 -4.09 -7.18 -20.77
N LEU A 13 -3.11 -7.61 -19.95
CA LEU A 13 -3.27 -8.69 -18.98
C LEU A 13 -4.19 -8.27 -17.84
N ALA A 14 -4.01 -7.06 -17.30
CA ALA A 14 -4.95 -6.49 -16.33
C ALA A 14 -6.37 -6.38 -16.90
N ALA A 15 -6.52 -6.06 -18.19
CA ALA A 15 -7.84 -5.97 -18.86
C ALA A 15 -8.53 -7.33 -19.07
N LEU A 16 -7.77 -8.42 -19.17
CA LEU A 16 -8.32 -9.76 -19.39
C LEU A 16 -8.94 -10.39 -18.14
N HIS A 17 -8.52 -9.95 -16.93
CA HIS A 17 -9.00 -10.49 -15.65
C HIS A 17 -10.04 -9.59 -14.95
N MET A 18 -10.40 -8.46 -15.52
CA MET A 18 -11.38 -7.54 -14.93
C MET A 18 -12.78 -7.73 -15.54
N THR A 19 -13.82 -7.67 -14.70
CA THR A 19 -15.22 -7.69 -15.15
C THR A 19 -15.50 -6.54 -16.12
N GLY A 20 -16.43 -6.72 -17.09
CA GLY A 20 -16.61 -5.86 -18.26
C GLY A 20 -16.72 -4.34 -18.03
N LYS A 21 -17.02 -3.86 -16.80
CA LYS A 21 -17.03 -2.43 -16.45
C LYS A 21 -15.63 -1.88 -16.17
N ALA A 22 -14.72 -2.70 -15.63
CA ALA A 22 -13.35 -2.33 -15.36
C ALA A 22 -12.52 -2.36 -16.66
N VAL A 23 -12.75 -3.33 -17.53
CA VAL A 23 -12.13 -3.42 -18.86
C VAL A 23 -12.35 -2.15 -19.69
N SER A 24 -13.56 -1.57 -19.63
CA SER A 24 -13.86 -0.32 -20.38
C SER A 24 -13.08 0.89 -19.88
N ARG A 25 -12.77 0.98 -18.57
CA ARG A 25 -11.98 2.07 -17.99
C ARG A 25 -10.47 1.91 -18.26
N VAL A 26 -9.97 0.69 -18.15
CA VAL A 26 -8.56 0.38 -18.41
C VAL A 26 -8.21 0.54 -19.89
N THR A 27 -9.10 0.12 -20.82
CA THR A 27 -8.89 0.34 -22.26
C THR A 27 -9.00 1.80 -22.67
N TYR A 28 -9.80 2.61 -21.98
CA TYR A 28 -9.88 4.05 -22.22
C TYR A 28 -8.60 4.76 -21.70
N ALA A 29 -8.16 4.47 -20.48
CA ALA A 29 -6.93 5.00 -19.91
C ALA A 29 -5.68 4.56 -20.69
N ALA A 30 -5.61 3.30 -21.13
CA ALA A 30 -4.53 2.82 -21.98
C ALA A 30 -4.52 3.49 -23.37
N GLY A 31 -5.69 3.85 -23.90
CA GLY A 31 -5.82 4.56 -25.17
C GLY A 31 -5.42 6.04 -25.09
N GLU A 32 -5.60 6.70 -23.93
CA GLU A 32 -5.08 8.05 -23.67
C GLU A 32 -3.59 8.02 -23.40
N ALA A 33 -3.09 7.15 -22.53
CA ALA A 33 -1.67 6.99 -22.26
C ALA A 33 -0.85 6.66 -23.51
N ALA A 34 -1.41 5.92 -24.49
CA ALA A 34 -0.74 5.65 -25.76
C ALA A 34 -0.72 6.87 -26.71
N ARG A 35 -1.66 7.80 -26.56
CA ARG A 35 -1.66 9.07 -27.31
C ARG A 35 -0.68 10.07 -26.69
N ASP A 36 -0.67 10.17 -25.38
CA ASP A 36 0.22 11.05 -24.64
C ASP A 36 1.69 10.60 -24.74
N ALA A 37 1.94 9.29 -24.82
CA ALA A 37 3.28 8.75 -25.06
C ALA A 37 3.84 9.10 -26.45
N GLN A 38 2.98 9.33 -27.46
CA GLN A 38 3.40 9.71 -28.80
C GLN A 38 3.75 11.21 -28.91
N GLU A 39 3.21 12.06 -28.03
CA GLU A 39 3.56 13.48 -27.92
C GLU A 39 4.71 13.76 -26.94
N ALA A 40 5.08 12.81 -26.08
CA ALA A 40 6.06 12.98 -25.00
C ALA A 40 7.52 12.58 -25.36
N GLU A 41 7.82 12.23 -26.60
CA GLU A 41 9.20 11.86 -27.04
C GLU A 41 10.24 12.97 -26.90
N ALA A 42 9.87 14.18 -26.49
CA ALA A 42 10.78 15.33 -26.35
C ALA A 42 11.16 15.69 -24.90
N ASN A 43 10.45 15.20 -23.88
CA ASN A 43 10.78 15.44 -22.47
C ASN A 43 10.30 14.24 -21.65
N GLU A 44 11.20 13.30 -21.41
CA GLU A 44 10.93 12.15 -20.55
C GLU A 44 10.74 12.64 -19.09
N PRO A 45 9.53 12.55 -18.49
CA PRO A 45 9.33 12.99 -17.11
C PRO A 45 10.11 12.10 -16.13
N GLU A 46 10.55 12.66 -15.00
CA GLU A 46 11.29 11.94 -13.95
C GLU A 46 10.57 10.67 -13.43
N TYR A 47 9.24 10.62 -13.51
CA TYR A 47 8.47 9.42 -13.12
C TYR A 47 8.74 8.21 -14.03
N VAL A 48 9.08 8.42 -15.30
CA VAL A 48 9.49 7.33 -16.23
C VAL A 48 10.81 6.72 -15.78
N THR A 49 11.72 7.55 -15.28
CA THR A 49 12.99 7.10 -14.69
C THR A 49 12.75 6.30 -13.40
N PHE A 50 11.76 6.70 -12.60
CA PHE A 50 11.36 5.99 -11.39
C PHE A 50 10.70 4.64 -11.71
N ILE A 51 9.75 4.60 -12.66
CA ILE A 51 9.14 3.34 -13.14
C ILE A 51 10.21 2.41 -13.73
N ARG A 52 11.17 2.94 -14.49
CA ARG A 52 12.34 2.17 -14.94
C ARG A 52 13.18 1.65 -13.77
N GLY A 53 13.33 2.43 -12.70
CA GLY A 53 14.04 2.02 -11.49
C GLY A 53 13.33 0.87 -10.79
N VAL A 54 12.01 0.94 -10.66
CA VAL A 54 11.17 -0.12 -10.05
C VAL A 54 11.16 -1.36 -10.94
N ILE A 55 10.94 -1.21 -12.25
CA ILE A 55 11.01 -2.34 -13.21
C ILE A 55 12.43 -2.91 -13.28
N LYS A 56 13.46 -2.07 -13.18
CA LYS A 56 14.85 -2.52 -13.16
C LYS A 56 15.17 -3.29 -11.89
N HIS A 57 14.64 -2.90 -10.74
CA HIS A 57 14.81 -3.62 -9.47
C HIS A 57 14.09 -4.97 -9.51
N VAL A 58 12.91 -5.05 -10.10
CA VAL A 58 12.15 -6.29 -10.27
C VAL A 58 12.74 -7.23 -11.34
N VAL A 59 13.46 -6.70 -12.34
CA VAL A 59 13.99 -7.50 -13.48
C VAL A 59 15.50 -7.77 -13.38
N GLU A 60 16.27 -6.95 -12.64
CA GLU A 60 17.73 -7.14 -12.49
C GLU A 60 18.11 -7.97 -11.25
N ASP A 61 17.20 -8.26 -10.31
CA ASP A 61 17.42 -9.23 -9.24
C ASP A 61 17.38 -10.70 -9.73
N GLU A 62 17.12 -10.96 -11.01
CA GLU A 62 17.27 -12.31 -11.59
C GLU A 62 18.74 -12.81 -11.69
N GLU A 63 19.77 -12.01 -11.36
CA GLU A 63 21.18 -12.43 -11.38
C GLU A 63 21.87 -12.45 -10.00
N VAL A 64 21.14 -12.32 -8.89
CA VAL A 64 21.68 -12.69 -7.58
C VAL A 64 21.43 -14.18 -7.38
N GLU A 65 22.49 -14.97 -7.48
CA GLU A 65 22.49 -16.40 -7.17
C GLU A 65 21.66 -16.66 -5.91
N ASN A 66 20.56 -17.37 -6.12
CA ASN A 66 19.59 -17.82 -5.16
C ASN A 66 20.28 -18.64 -4.03
N GLU A 67 20.81 -17.98 -3.00
CA GLU A 67 21.07 -18.63 -1.74
C GLU A 67 19.75 -18.72 -0.95
N GLY A 68 18.95 -19.68 -1.37
CA GLY A 68 18.01 -20.39 -0.52
C GLY A 68 16.89 -19.58 0.11
N SER A 69 15.94 -19.07 -0.67
CA SER A 69 14.55 -19.23 -0.25
C SER A 69 14.25 -20.72 -0.37
N ALA A 70 14.46 -21.45 0.70
CA ALA A 70 13.87 -22.79 0.81
C ALA A 70 12.35 -22.53 0.95
N VAL A 71 11.63 -22.52 -0.17
CA VAL A 71 10.21 -22.87 -0.16
C VAL A 71 10.21 -24.24 0.51
N ALA A 72 9.79 -24.28 1.77
CA ALA A 72 9.63 -25.55 2.45
C ALA A 72 8.67 -26.32 1.54
N ASP A 73 9.09 -27.46 1.05
CA ASP A 73 8.20 -28.38 0.33
C ASP A 73 7.10 -28.75 1.34
N THR A 74 6.03 -27.95 1.34
CA THR A 74 4.92 -28.10 2.29
C THR A 74 4.07 -29.31 1.92
N GLY A 75 4.29 -29.90 0.72
CA GLY A 75 3.49 -31.00 0.20
C GLY A 75 2.02 -30.61 -0.06
N VAL A 76 1.68 -29.34 -0.01
CA VAL A 76 0.32 -28.84 -0.27
C VAL A 76 0.07 -28.78 -1.78
N ASP A 77 -1.02 -29.41 -2.23
CA ASP A 77 -1.46 -29.30 -3.62
C ASP A 77 -2.28 -28.02 -3.81
N ILE A 78 -1.62 -26.95 -4.30
CA ILE A 78 -2.27 -25.66 -4.53
C ILE A 78 -3.26 -25.68 -5.69
N SER A 79 -3.25 -26.72 -6.56
CA SER A 79 -4.20 -26.83 -7.68
C SER A 79 -5.66 -26.94 -7.21
N GLN A 80 -5.89 -27.30 -5.94
CA GLN A 80 -7.21 -27.30 -5.32
C GLN A 80 -7.89 -25.91 -5.34
N PHE A 81 -7.13 -24.82 -5.47
CA PHE A 81 -7.66 -23.45 -5.55
C PHE A 81 -7.98 -22.98 -6.96
N ALA A 82 -7.70 -23.80 -8.00
CA ALA A 82 -7.92 -23.41 -9.41
C ALA A 82 -9.37 -23.06 -9.74
N ASP A 83 -10.32 -23.72 -9.07
CA ASP A 83 -11.77 -23.51 -9.26
C ASP A 83 -12.43 -22.77 -8.08
N ASP A 84 -11.63 -22.17 -7.18
CA ASP A 84 -12.14 -21.41 -6.04
C ASP A 84 -12.60 -20.01 -6.50
N ASP A 85 -13.84 -19.65 -6.15
CA ASP A 85 -14.42 -18.33 -6.49
C ASP A 85 -14.00 -17.22 -5.52
N GLY A 86 -13.30 -17.54 -4.42
CA GLY A 86 -12.85 -16.64 -3.38
C GLY A 86 -11.50 -15.97 -3.65
N TYR A 87 -10.89 -15.40 -2.61
CA TYR A 87 -9.59 -14.76 -2.73
C TYR A 87 -8.46 -15.75 -3.06
N ALA A 88 -8.54 -16.98 -2.57
CA ALA A 88 -7.56 -18.01 -2.87
C ALA A 88 -7.48 -18.33 -4.36
N GLY A 89 -8.61 -18.47 -5.05
CA GLY A 89 -8.65 -18.66 -6.50
C GLY A 89 -8.17 -17.44 -7.28
N GLN A 90 -8.44 -16.22 -6.79
CA GLN A 90 -7.94 -14.99 -7.40
C GLN A 90 -6.41 -14.89 -7.26
N VAL A 91 -5.85 -15.28 -6.11
CA VAL A 91 -4.39 -15.38 -5.93
C VAL A 91 -3.81 -16.49 -6.80
N TYR A 92 -4.48 -17.65 -6.89
CA TYR A 92 -4.05 -18.74 -7.79
C TYR A 92 -3.94 -18.30 -9.26
N ALA A 93 -4.84 -17.42 -9.71
CA ALA A 93 -4.79 -16.89 -11.06
C ALA A 93 -3.53 -16.04 -11.38
N LEU A 94 -2.76 -15.66 -10.37
CA LEU A 94 -1.48 -14.94 -10.51
C LEU A 94 -0.27 -15.89 -10.65
N LEU A 95 -0.49 -17.22 -10.65
CA LEU A 95 0.58 -18.22 -10.62
C LEU A 95 1.58 -18.10 -11.79
N ASP A 96 1.08 -17.74 -12.98
CA ASP A 96 1.96 -17.60 -14.17
C ASP A 96 2.88 -16.36 -14.09
N GLU A 97 2.50 -15.36 -13.31
CA GLU A 97 3.22 -14.09 -13.20
C GLU A 97 4.12 -14.04 -11.95
N TYR A 98 3.68 -14.67 -10.86
CA TYR A 98 4.34 -14.67 -9.55
C TYR A 98 4.38 -16.09 -8.96
N PRO A 99 5.06 -17.07 -9.62
CA PRO A 99 4.98 -18.48 -9.22
C PRO A 99 5.42 -18.72 -7.78
N ASP A 100 6.58 -18.21 -7.37
CA ASP A 100 7.16 -18.46 -6.06
C ASP A 100 6.31 -17.88 -4.92
N GLN A 101 5.81 -16.64 -5.10
CA GLN A 101 4.96 -15.98 -4.12
C GLN A 101 3.60 -16.67 -3.99
N VAL A 102 2.96 -17.00 -5.12
CA VAL A 102 1.65 -17.66 -5.14
C VAL A 102 1.74 -19.05 -4.51
N GLU A 103 2.77 -19.83 -4.86
CA GLU A 103 3.01 -21.13 -4.24
C GLU A 103 3.17 -21.01 -2.72
N THR A 104 3.96 -20.07 -2.26
CA THR A 104 4.16 -19.81 -0.82
C THR A 104 2.87 -19.39 -0.16
N ILE A 105 2.16 -18.39 -0.70
CA ILE A 105 0.93 -17.83 -0.12
C ILE A 105 -0.13 -18.94 0.02
N LEU A 106 -0.39 -19.70 -1.04
CA LEU A 106 -1.44 -20.72 -1.02
C LEU A 106 -1.05 -21.94 -0.18
N ALA A 107 0.24 -22.28 -0.11
CA ALA A 107 0.72 -23.36 0.75
C ALA A 107 0.54 -23.06 2.25
N TYR A 108 0.63 -21.81 2.65
CA TYR A 108 0.44 -21.35 4.03
C TYR A 108 -0.95 -20.74 4.30
N TYR A 109 -1.83 -20.71 3.31
CA TYR A 109 -3.19 -20.22 3.53
C TYR A 109 -3.93 -21.11 4.53
N GLU A 110 -4.73 -20.50 5.41
CA GLU A 110 -5.37 -21.08 6.59
C GLU A 110 -6.15 -22.37 6.34
N ASN A 111 -6.73 -22.51 5.15
CA ASN A 111 -7.52 -23.70 4.78
C ASN A 111 -6.69 -24.77 4.04
N ALA A 112 -5.41 -24.54 3.75
CA ALA A 112 -4.54 -25.56 3.26
C ALA A 112 -4.30 -26.57 4.39
N ALA A 113 -5.05 -27.67 4.38
CA ALA A 113 -4.94 -28.74 5.37
C ALA A 113 -3.51 -29.28 5.36
N LEU A 114 -2.69 -28.84 6.30
CA LEU A 114 -1.36 -29.40 6.50
C LEU A 114 -1.52 -30.87 6.88
N THR A 115 -1.18 -31.75 5.97
CA THR A 115 -1.00 -33.19 6.26
C THR A 115 0.39 -33.36 6.86
N VAL A 116 0.48 -33.33 8.16
CA VAL A 116 1.66 -33.84 8.84
C VAL A 116 1.56 -35.37 8.86
N ASP A 117 2.51 -36.05 8.25
CA ASP A 117 2.62 -37.53 8.20
C ASP A 117 1.40 -38.28 7.61
N GLY A 118 0.72 -37.73 6.61
CA GLY A 118 -0.37 -38.42 5.91
C GLY A 118 -1.65 -38.60 6.75
N GLN A 119 -1.78 -37.94 7.88
CA GLN A 119 -3.01 -37.86 8.66
C GLN A 119 -3.59 -36.42 8.57
N GLN A 120 -4.81 -36.33 8.06
CA GLN A 120 -5.59 -35.09 8.10
C GLN A 120 -5.80 -34.71 9.57
N THR A 121 -5.12 -33.68 10.04
CA THR A 121 -5.42 -33.08 11.33
C THR A 121 -6.80 -32.45 11.25
N THR A 122 -7.71 -32.93 12.10
CA THR A 122 -9.06 -32.39 12.23
C THR A 122 -8.99 -30.93 12.58
N MET A 123 -9.82 -30.11 11.89
CA MET A 123 -10.04 -28.69 12.15
C MET A 123 -9.93 -28.32 13.65
N GLY A 124 -8.92 -27.55 14.02
CA GLY A 124 -8.80 -27.08 15.42
C GLY A 124 -7.47 -26.46 15.81
N GLU A 125 -6.39 -26.76 15.16
CA GLU A 125 -5.09 -26.11 15.42
C GLU A 125 -4.57 -25.52 14.10
N GLN A 126 -4.88 -24.25 13.86
CA GLN A 126 -4.27 -23.47 12.79
C GLN A 126 -2.78 -23.32 13.11
N SER A 127 -1.91 -23.50 12.10
CA SER A 127 -0.52 -23.15 12.25
C SER A 127 -0.41 -21.65 12.59
N GLU A 128 0.46 -21.28 13.54
CA GLU A 128 0.73 -19.87 13.85
C GLU A 128 1.25 -19.10 12.61
N ASP A 129 1.81 -19.82 11.65
CA ASP A 129 2.35 -19.28 10.40
C ASP A 129 1.31 -19.28 9.25
N ALA A 130 0.05 -19.66 9.49
CA ALA A 130 -0.98 -19.65 8.44
C ALA A 130 -1.25 -18.23 7.96
N ILE A 131 -1.32 -18.06 6.63
CA ILE A 131 -1.64 -16.76 6.04
C ILE A 131 -3.14 -16.46 6.20
N PRO A 132 -3.52 -15.38 6.92
CA PRO A 132 -4.92 -15.00 7.08
C PRO A 132 -5.59 -14.60 5.76
N GLU A 133 -6.88 -14.90 5.59
CA GLU A 133 -7.65 -14.51 4.40
C GLU A 133 -7.57 -13.00 4.09
N ARG A 134 -7.49 -12.14 5.10
CA ARG A 134 -7.33 -10.69 4.92
C ARG A 134 -6.03 -10.30 4.20
N LEU A 135 -4.98 -11.12 4.28
CA LEU A 135 -3.76 -10.93 3.51
C LEU A 135 -3.93 -11.37 2.06
N LEU A 136 -4.72 -12.42 1.77
CA LEU A 136 -5.10 -12.74 0.39
C LEU A 136 -5.90 -11.60 -0.23
N GLN A 137 -6.86 -11.06 0.53
CA GLN A 137 -7.63 -9.89 0.10
C GLN A 137 -6.72 -8.69 -0.20
N LEU A 138 -5.67 -8.49 0.61
CA LEU A 138 -4.70 -7.42 0.39
C LEU A 138 -3.99 -7.57 -0.95
N VAL A 139 -3.46 -8.76 -1.28
CA VAL A 139 -2.82 -9.06 -2.58
C VAL A 139 -3.77 -8.84 -3.74
N VAL A 140 -5.01 -9.36 -3.64
CA VAL A 140 -6.02 -9.21 -4.71
C VAL A 140 -6.37 -7.75 -4.96
N ASN A 141 -6.44 -6.93 -3.91
CA ASN A 141 -6.74 -5.50 -4.03
C ASN A 141 -5.52 -4.67 -4.43
N ASN A 142 -4.31 -5.12 -4.09
CA ASN A 142 -3.07 -4.42 -4.37
C ASN A 142 -1.92 -5.41 -4.56
N ILE A 143 -1.59 -5.72 -5.81
CA ILE A 143 -0.51 -6.64 -6.18
C ILE A 143 0.87 -6.20 -5.67
N GLU A 144 1.09 -4.91 -5.43
CA GLU A 144 2.34 -4.38 -4.86
C GLU A 144 2.68 -5.00 -3.49
N THR A 145 1.74 -5.66 -2.84
CA THR A 145 1.89 -6.30 -1.52
C THR A 145 2.23 -7.78 -1.58
N ILE A 146 2.44 -8.36 -2.77
CA ILE A 146 2.58 -9.81 -2.93
C ILE A 146 3.77 -10.38 -2.16
N ASP A 147 4.93 -9.71 -2.19
CA ASP A 147 6.13 -10.14 -1.45
C ASP A 147 5.91 -10.04 0.06
N PHE A 148 5.34 -8.93 0.55
CA PHE A 148 4.98 -8.76 1.95
C PHE A 148 4.08 -9.89 2.46
N VAL A 149 3.11 -10.34 1.65
CA VAL A 149 2.21 -11.43 2.03
C VAL A 149 2.90 -12.80 1.94
N ALA A 150 3.73 -13.03 0.92
CA ALA A 150 4.51 -14.26 0.79
C ALA A 150 5.52 -14.43 1.95
N ASP A 151 6.09 -13.34 2.44
CA ASP A 151 7.05 -13.35 3.54
C ASP A 151 6.41 -13.46 4.94
N TYR A 152 5.08 -13.32 5.03
CA TYR A 152 4.36 -13.40 6.30
C TYR A 152 4.72 -14.63 7.14
N PRO A 153 4.72 -15.88 6.63
CA PRO A 153 5.00 -17.07 7.44
C PRO A 153 6.35 -17.03 8.13
N THR A 154 7.33 -16.37 7.53
CA THR A 154 8.70 -16.34 8.04
C THR A 154 9.04 -15.06 8.81
N ASN A 155 8.30 -13.96 8.59
CA ASN A 155 8.66 -12.63 9.09
C ASN A 155 7.70 -12.08 10.14
N HIS A 156 6.43 -12.51 10.18
CA HIS A 156 5.41 -11.93 11.06
C HIS A 156 5.77 -11.96 12.56
N SER A 157 6.54 -12.95 12.99
CA SER A 157 6.97 -13.10 14.40
C SER A 157 8.31 -12.40 14.71
N LYS A 158 9.00 -11.83 13.70
CA LYS A 158 10.28 -11.18 13.89
C LYS A 158 10.10 -9.74 14.35
N SER A 159 10.86 -9.33 15.38
CA SER A 159 10.97 -7.93 15.75
C SER A 159 12.00 -7.25 14.88
N ALA A 160 11.58 -6.39 13.98
CA ALA A 160 12.47 -5.55 13.22
C ALA A 160 12.89 -4.30 14.03
N LYS A 161 14.14 -3.86 13.85
CA LYS A 161 14.56 -2.55 14.37
C LYS A 161 13.98 -1.47 13.47
N ILE A 162 13.13 -0.62 14.03
CA ILE A 162 12.65 0.57 13.33
C ILE A 162 13.65 1.71 13.58
N ASP A 163 14.15 2.31 12.50
CA ASP A 163 15.02 3.48 12.54
C ASP A 163 14.62 4.39 11.38
N LEU A 164 14.03 5.53 11.69
CA LEU A 164 13.56 6.53 10.73
C LEU A 164 14.39 7.83 10.83
N SER A 165 15.64 7.72 11.30
CA SER A 165 16.51 8.88 11.51
C SER A 165 16.87 9.61 10.21
N ASP A 166 16.94 8.91 9.10
CA ASP A 166 17.26 9.50 7.79
C ASP A 166 16.01 10.17 7.20
N GLU A 167 14.86 9.52 7.30
CA GLU A 167 13.55 10.07 6.89
C GLU A 167 13.24 11.37 7.66
N ALA A 168 13.43 11.36 8.98
CA ALA A 168 13.20 12.53 9.83
C ALA A 168 14.10 13.73 9.51
N LYS A 169 15.29 13.50 8.93
CA LYS A 169 16.26 14.55 8.55
C LYS A 169 16.18 14.96 7.08
N SER A 170 15.39 14.30 6.28
CA SER A 170 15.34 14.51 4.83
C SER A 170 14.89 15.91 4.42
N GLY A 171 14.08 16.57 5.28
CA GLY A 171 13.45 17.85 4.96
C GLY A 171 12.30 17.71 3.97
N GLN A 172 11.85 16.50 3.71
CA GLN A 172 10.71 16.16 2.86
C GLN A 172 9.73 15.26 3.62
N VAL A 173 8.47 15.25 3.21
CA VAL A 173 7.51 14.28 3.73
C VAL A 173 7.87 12.90 3.19
N PRO A 174 8.33 11.97 4.03
CA PRO A 174 8.78 10.67 3.57
C PRO A 174 7.60 9.83 3.07
N LEU A 175 7.80 8.98 2.07
CA LEU A 175 6.87 7.90 1.76
C LEU A 175 7.13 6.74 2.71
N LEU A 176 6.15 6.42 3.57
CA LEU A 176 6.14 5.23 4.40
C LEU A 176 4.98 4.34 3.97
N LEU A 177 5.24 3.03 3.87
CA LEU A 177 4.22 2.06 3.49
C LEU A 177 3.62 1.42 4.74
N GLN A 178 2.29 1.27 4.80
CA GLN A 178 1.63 0.61 5.92
C GLN A 178 2.00 -0.87 6.04
N TRP A 179 2.40 -1.48 4.92
CA TRP A 179 2.85 -2.86 4.81
C TRP A 179 4.39 -3.03 4.78
N ASP A 180 5.17 -2.02 5.17
CA ASP A 180 6.61 -2.17 5.41
C ASP A 180 6.85 -3.21 6.51
N GLU A 181 7.70 -4.20 6.26
CA GLU A 181 7.95 -5.32 7.17
C GLU A 181 8.43 -4.91 8.57
N ARG A 182 8.99 -3.71 8.70
CA ARG A 182 9.41 -3.16 10.01
C ARG A 182 8.24 -3.01 10.98
N TRP A 183 7.00 -2.88 10.48
CA TRP A 183 5.79 -2.71 11.30
C TRP A 183 4.54 -3.36 10.72
N GLY A 184 4.53 -3.71 9.43
CA GLY A 184 3.34 -4.17 8.72
C GLY A 184 2.69 -5.42 9.29
N TYR A 185 3.47 -6.29 9.91
CA TYR A 185 2.96 -7.49 10.60
C TYR A 185 2.49 -7.24 12.04
N ALA A 186 2.73 -6.06 12.61
CA ALA A 186 2.26 -5.75 13.95
C ALA A 186 0.73 -5.61 13.99
N ALA A 187 0.14 -5.98 15.13
CA ALA A 187 -1.28 -5.80 15.34
C ALA A 187 -1.67 -4.31 15.38
N TYR A 188 -2.80 -3.97 14.80
CA TYR A 188 -3.45 -2.68 14.95
C TYR A 188 -4.96 -2.84 14.82
N GLY A 189 -5.67 -2.55 15.89
CA GLY A 189 -7.10 -2.78 16.01
C GLY A 189 -7.45 -4.27 15.87
N ASP A 190 -8.37 -4.60 14.97
CA ASP A 190 -8.79 -5.98 14.68
C ASP A 190 -7.95 -6.67 13.60
N GLY A 191 -6.77 -6.11 13.26
CA GLY A 191 -5.97 -6.61 12.17
C GLY A 191 -4.47 -6.35 12.30
N LEU A 192 -3.80 -6.30 11.15
CA LEU A 192 -2.38 -5.99 11.03
C LEU A 192 -2.20 -4.61 10.40
N MET A 193 -1.13 -3.91 10.80
CA MET A 193 -0.74 -2.62 10.21
C MET A 193 -0.75 -2.67 8.68
N GLY A 194 -0.34 -3.78 8.07
CA GLY A 194 -0.27 -3.94 6.62
C GLY A 194 -1.58 -3.66 5.87
N TYR A 195 -2.74 -3.83 6.53
CA TYR A 195 -4.04 -3.56 5.90
C TYR A 195 -4.98 -2.65 6.72
N THR A 196 -4.65 -2.33 7.99
CA THR A 196 -5.42 -1.38 8.81
C THR A 196 -4.68 -0.08 9.08
N GLY A 197 -3.38 -0.02 8.80
CA GLY A 197 -2.45 0.99 9.27
C GLY A 197 -2.36 2.28 8.45
N CYS A 198 -3.25 2.54 7.48
CA CYS A 198 -3.15 3.75 6.65
C CYS A 198 -3.15 5.06 7.47
N GLY A 199 -4.02 5.17 8.47
CA GLY A 199 -4.11 6.34 9.33
C GLY A 199 -2.82 6.60 10.13
N PRO A 200 -2.37 5.66 10.96
CA PRO A 200 -1.11 5.81 11.69
C PRO A 200 0.09 6.10 10.80
N THR A 201 0.16 5.48 9.62
CA THR A 201 1.26 5.70 8.69
C THR A 201 1.24 7.12 8.11
N CYS A 202 0.06 7.62 7.70
CA CYS A 202 -0.08 9.00 7.25
C CYS A 202 0.31 10.01 8.33
N LEU A 203 -0.16 9.81 9.57
CA LEU A 203 0.17 10.72 10.67
C LEU A 203 1.66 10.69 11.00
N SER A 204 2.30 9.51 10.97
CA SER A 204 3.75 9.36 11.14
C SER A 204 4.53 10.12 10.06
N MET A 205 4.17 9.99 8.77
CA MET A 205 4.83 10.72 7.68
C MET A 205 4.83 12.24 7.91
N VAL A 206 3.69 12.79 8.28
CA VAL A 206 3.52 14.22 8.56
C VAL A 206 4.28 14.65 9.82
N ALA A 207 4.23 13.83 10.88
CA ALA A 207 4.91 14.12 12.13
C ALA A 207 6.44 14.10 11.98
N LEU A 208 6.98 13.11 11.29
CA LEU A 208 8.42 13.03 10.98
C LEU A 208 8.92 14.27 10.25
N TYR A 209 8.19 14.70 9.21
CA TYR A 209 8.54 15.89 8.44
C TYR A 209 8.52 17.17 9.28
N LEU A 210 7.46 17.37 10.05
CA LEU A 210 7.25 18.63 10.78
C LEU A 210 8.10 18.73 12.08
N THR A 211 8.31 17.61 12.78
CA THR A 211 9.00 17.62 14.08
C THR A 211 10.47 17.20 13.99
N GLY A 212 10.83 16.39 13.01
CA GLY A 212 12.15 15.75 12.92
C GLY A 212 12.37 14.65 13.98
N ASP A 213 11.31 14.20 14.64
CA ASP A 213 11.37 13.18 15.69
C ASP A 213 11.23 11.78 15.08
N ALA A 214 12.35 11.05 14.98
CA ALA A 214 12.42 9.71 14.42
C ALA A 214 11.69 8.62 15.23
N ASP A 215 11.32 8.91 16.47
CA ASP A 215 10.59 7.98 17.34
C ASP A 215 9.09 7.94 17.02
N ILE A 216 8.56 8.90 16.25
CA ILE A 216 7.15 8.93 15.80
C ILE A 216 6.99 7.99 14.60
N THR A 217 7.21 6.71 14.81
CA THR A 217 7.07 5.68 13.80
C THR A 217 5.60 5.32 13.56
N PRO A 218 5.23 4.71 12.39
CA PRO A 218 3.88 4.22 12.16
C PRO A 218 3.37 3.29 13.29
N LEU A 219 4.26 2.44 13.81
CA LEU A 219 3.93 1.54 14.93
C LEU A 219 3.71 2.30 16.24
N ALA A 220 4.48 3.35 16.52
CA ALA A 220 4.27 4.17 17.71
C ALA A 220 2.92 4.89 17.66
N VAL A 221 2.55 5.41 16.49
CA VAL A 221 1.24 6.05 16.29
C VAL A 221 0.10 5.03 16.42
N ALA A 222 0.25 3.83 15.85
CA ALA A 222 -0.74 2.76 15.95
C ALA A 222 -0.97 2.32 17.40
N ASN A 223 0.12 2.09 18.15
CA ASN A 223 0.04 1.71 19.56
C ASN A 223 -0.69 2.78 20.41
N TYR A 224 -0.38 4.05 20.18
CA TYR A 224 -1.09 5.14 20.84
C TYR A 224 -2.58 5.17 20.45
N ALA A 225 -2.88 5.00 19.17
CA ALA A 225 -4.26 5.01 18.69
C ALA A 225 -5.10 3.88 19.31
N ASP A 226 -4.53 2.68 19.46
CA ASP A 226 -5.19 1.55 20.14
C ASP A 226 -5.36 1.83 21.63
N GLU A 227 -4.33 2.33 22.31
CA GLU A 227 -4.38 2.63 23.75
C GLU A 227 -5.46 3.66 24.10
N VAL A 228 -5.63 4.69 23.26
CA VAL A 228 -6.57 5.80 23.51
C VAL A 228 -7.96 5.54 22.93
N GLY A 229 -8.08 4.55 22.02
CA GLY A 229 -9.37 4.17 21.40
C GLY A 229 -9.68 4.97 20.14
N TYR A 230 -8.67 5.32 19.36
CA TYR A 230 -8.83 5.93 18.03
C TYR A 230 -8.97 4.92 16.89
N TYR A 231 -9.15 3.64 17.20
CA TYR A 231 -9.50 2.60 16.26
C TYR A 231 -10.94 2.14 16.46
N THR A 232 -11.62 1.83 15.37
CA THR A 232 -12.97 1.27 15.38
C THR A 232 -13.01 -0.02 14.58
N ASP A 233 -13.35 -1.13 15.21
CA ASP A 233 -13.40 -2.45 14.59
C ASP A 233 -14.23 -2.45 13.30
N GLY A 234 -13.67 -3.02 12.24
CA GLY A 234 -14.26 -3.10 10.91
C GLY A 234 -14.36 -1.77 10.14
N VAL A 235 -13.90 -0.66 10.75
CA VAL A 235 -13.91 0.68 10.11
C VAL A 235 -12.50 1.21 9.88
N GLY A 236 -11.59 1.01 10.85
CA GLY A 236 -10.22 1.51 10.83
C GLY A 236 -9.99 2.69 11.77
N SER A 237 -8.97 3.50 11.49
CA SER A 237 -8.63 4.67 12.30
C SER A 237 -9.74 5.72 12.26
N ALA A 238 -10.14 6.19 13.44
CA ALA A 238 -11.10 7.28 13.57
C ALA A 238 -10.50 8.60 13.06
N TRP A 239 -11.34 9.48 12.51
CA TRP A 239 -10.90 10.81 12.07
C TRP A 239 -10.35 11.66 13.23
N THR A 240 -10.78 11.37 14.46
CA THR A 240 -10.27 12.04 15.66
C THR A 240 -8.80 11.72 15.93
N LEU A 241 -8.22 10.63 15.41
CA LEU A 241 -6.78 10.44 15.40
C LEU A 241 -6.07 11.56 14.65
N MET A 242 -6.66 12.01 13.52
CA MET A 242 -6.09 13.06 12.68
C MET A 242 -6.28 14.46 13.31
N SER A 243 -7.43 14.75 13.94
CA SER A 243 -7.75 16.06 14.47
C SER A 243 -7.30 16.29 15.91
N GLU A 244 -7.40 15.28 16.77
CA GLU A 244 -7.11 15.38 18.21
C GLU A 244 -5.88 14.58 18.60
N GLY A 245 -5.78 13.32 18.11
CA GLY A 245 -4.66 12.41 18.43
C GLY A 245 -3.30 12.93 17.97
N CYS A 246 -3.25 13.75 16.93
CA CYS A 246 -2.03 14.36 16.42
C CYS A 246 -1.33 15.27 17.45
N GLU A 247 -2.07 15.82 18.43
CA GLU A 247 -1.51 16.67 19.48
C GLU A 247 -0.49 15.93 20.37
N HIS A 248 -0.69 14.63 20.56
CA HIS A 248 0.25 13.76 21.28
C HIS A 248 1.64 13.74 20.62
N PHE A 249 1.69 13.92 19.33
CA PHE A 249 2.90 13.92 18.51
C PHE A 249 3.42 15.33 18.21
N GLY A 250 2.98 16.32 18.96
CA GLY A 250 3.46 17.70 18.85
C GLY A 250 2.88 18.47 17.65
N LEU A 251 1.77 18.01 17.10
CA LEU A 251 1.11 18.62 15.93
C LEU A 251 -0.19 19.29 16.30
N THR A 252 -0.55 20.31 15.53
CA THR A 252 -1.90 20.90 15.48
C THR A 252 -2.48 20.61 14.11
N ALA A 253 -3.66 20.00 14.07
CA ALA A 253 -4.45 19.81 12.85
C ALA A 253 -5.51 20.92 12.73
N THR A 254 -5.71 21.39 11.52
CA THR A 254 -6.82 22.30 11.20
C THR A 254 -7.59 21.73 10.02
N GLU A 255 -8.89 21.49 10.25
CA GLU A 255 -9.80 21.07 9.18
C GLU A 255 -10.03 22.21 8.20
N MET A 256 -10.08 21.90 6.91
CA MET A 256 -10.27 22.89 5.85
C MET A 256 -11.27 22.42 4.81
N TYR A 257 -11.74 23.33 3.99
CA TYR A 257 -12.55 22.97 2.82
C TYR A 257 -11.67 22.43 1.68
N VAL A 258 -12.22 21.52 0.90
CA VAL A 258 -11.58 21.04 -0.33
C VAL A 258 -11.68 22.12 -1.39
N SER A 259 -10.59 22.84 -1.60
CA SER A 259 -10.43 23.92 -2.56
C SER A 259 -9.02 23.89 -3.11
N GLU A 260 -8.86 23.87 -4.43
CA GLU A 260 -7.53 23.77 -5.07
C GLU A 260 -6.59 24.88 -4.59
N SER A 261 -7.08 26.14 -4.58
CA SER A 261 -6.29 27.28 -4.16
C SER A 261 -5.87 27.23 -2.69
N ASP A 262 -6.79 26.80 -1.81
CA ASP A 262 -6.51 26.78 -0.37
C ASP A 262 -5.57 25.62 -0.02
N MET A 263 -5.72 24.46 -0.68
CA MET A 263 -4.81 23.33 -0.55
C MET A 263 -3.40 23.71 -1.02
N ALA A 264 -3.29 24.34 -2.20
CA ALA A 264 -2.02 24.80 -2.74
C ALA A 264 -1.34 25.83 -1.83
N GLU A 265 -2.10 26.80 -1.27
CA GLU A 265 -1.59 27.79 -0.33
C GLU A 265 -1.01 27.15 0.94
N MET A 266 -1.69 26.14 1.50
CA MET A 266 -1.21 25.44 2.69
C MET A 266 0.08 24.66 2.40
N LEU A 267 0.15 23.97 1.26
CA LEU A 267 1.34 23.24 0.83
C LEU A 267 2.53 24.17 0.60
N GLU A 268 2.31 25.32 -0.08
CA GLU A 268 3.35 26.33 -0.30
C GLU A 268 3.86 26.93 1.04
N ALA A 269 2.99 27.01 2.04
CA ALA A 269 3.35 27.43 3.40
C ALA A 269 4.11 26.33 4.20
N GLY A 270 4.30 25.14 3.63
CA GLY A 270 5.00 24.02 4.28
C GLY A 270 4.10 23.20 5.20
N HIS A 271 2.80 23.24 5.01
CA HIS A 271 1.80 22.50 5.76
C HIS A 271 1.30 21.29 4.96
N PRO A 272 1.81 20.07 5.19
CA PRO A 272 1.28 18.87 4.54
C PRO A 272 -0.17 18.64 4.96
N LEU A 273 -0.90 17.93 4.08
CA LEU A 273 -2.32 17.64 4.26
C LEU A 273 -2.51 16.14 4.46
N ILE A 274 -3.37 15.72 5.41
CA ILE A 274 -3.90 14.36 5.42
C ILE A 274 -5.34 14.41 4.93
N CYS A 275 -5.69 13.51 4.01
CA CYS A 275 -7.02 13.37 3.46
C CYS A 275 -7.63 12.02 3.83
N ALA A 276 -8.85 12.03 4.36
CA ALA A 276 -9.70 10.86 4.35
C ALA A 276 -10.39 10.79 2.98
N VAL A 277 -10.17 9.70 2.24
CA VAL A 277 -10.75 9.48 0.92
C VAL A 277 -11.77 8.33 0.95
N GLY A 278 -12.80 8.45 0.14
CA GLY A 278 -13.80 7.40 -0.08
C GLY A 278 -13.51 6.58 -1.32
N ALA A 279 -14.49 5.75 -1.72
CA ALA A 279 -14.38 4.89 -2.89
C ALA A 279 -13.97 5.66 -4.15
N GLY A 280 -12.96 5.13 -4.85
CA GLY A 280 -12.38 5.72 -6.04
C GLY A 280 -11.05 5.07 -6.42
N ASP A 281 -10.06 5.89 -6.79
CA ASP A 281 -8.76 5.40 -7.28
C ASP A 281 -7.88 4.81 -6.16
N PHE A 282 -8.11 5.22 -4.91
CA PHE A 282 -7.28 4.82 -3.76
C PHE A 282 -7.83 3.62 -2.99
N THR A 283 -9.15 3.44 -2.99
CA THR A 283 -9.83 2.45 -2.16
C THR A 283 -11.23 2.15 -2.68
N ALA A 284 -11.76 0.98 -2.33
CA ALA A 284 -13.17 0.64 -2.56
C ALA A 284 -14.11 1.16 -1.44
N SER A 285 -13.57 1.52 -0.26
CA SER A 285 -14.34 1.91 0.93
C SER A 285 -13.88 3.21 1.55
N GLY A 286 -12.78 3.20 2.27
CA GLY A 286 -12.17 4.33 2.96
C GLY A 286 -10.67 4.16 3.08
N HIS A 287 -9.91 5.27 3.04
CA HIS A 287 -8.46 5.26 3.13
C HIS A 287 -7.94 6.61 3.58
N PHE A 288 -6.69 6.68 4.02
CA PHE A 288 -5.98 7.92 4.27
C PHE A 288 -4.78 8.06 3.35
N ILE A 289 -4.58 9.26 2.82
CA ILE A 289 -3.40 9.63 2.02
C ILE A 289 -2.84 10.95 2.53
N VAL A 290 -1.56 11.20 2.26
CA VAL A 290 -0.91 12.49 2.49
C VAL A 290 -0.78 13.23 1.17
N ILE A 291 -1.15 14.51 1.12
CA ILE A 291 -0.78 15.40 0.02
C ILE A 291 0.34 16.30 0.55
N TYR A 292 1.48 16.33 -0.15
CA TYR A 292 2.67 16.99 0.38
C TYR A 292 3.22 18.10 -0.50
N ASP A 293 2.80 18.20 -1.76
CA ASP A 293 3.24 19.25 -2.67
C ASP A 293 2.18 19.55 -3.74
N TYR A 294 2.27 20.75 -4.33
CA TYR A 294 1.48 21.19 -5.49
C TYR A 294 2.41 21.89 -6.48
N SER A 295 2.56 21.31 -7.65
CA SER A 295 3.46 21.78 -8.68
C SER A 295 2.84 21.59 -10.06
N ASP A 296 3.04 22.55 -10.95
CA ASP A 296 2.56 22.52 -12.35
C ASP A 296 1.06 22.22 -12.52
N GLY A 297 0.23 22.64 -11.54
CA GLY A 297 -1.22 22.42 -11.56
C GLY A 297 -1.65 21.02 -11.12
N ALA A 298 -0.77 20.26 -10.49
CA ALA A 298 -1.05 18.93 -9.99
C ALA A 298 -0.53 18.73 -8.56
N PHE A 299 -1.17 17.85 -7.83
CA PHE A 299 -0.80 17.48 -6.46
C PHE A 299 0.11 16.25 -6.47
N LEU A 300 1.09 16.25 -5.56
CA LEU A 300 1.92 15.10 -5.25
C LEU A 300 1.45 14.51 -3.92
N ILE A 301 1.37 13.18 -3.88
CA ILE A 301 0.84 12.46 -2.73
C ILE A 301 1.79 11.39 -2.24
N ASN A 302 1.64 11.02 -0.97
CA ASN A 302 2.12 9.76 -0.42
C ASN A 302 0.92 8.89 -0.04
N ASP A 303 0.71 7.81 -0.76
CA ASP A 303 -0.25 6.78 -0.45
C ASP A 303 0.45 5.68 0.36
N PRO A 304 0.09 5.47 1.64
CA PRO A 304 0.74 4.45 2.47
C PRO A 304 0.52 3.01 1.97
N ASN A 305 -0.36 2.82 0.99
CA ASN A 305 -0.64 1.51 0.42
C ASN A 305 -0.06 1.31 -0.99
N SER A 306 0.52 2.34 -1.63
CA SER A 306 0.99 2.20 -3.02
C SER A 306 2.11 3.16 -3.39
N PRO A 307 3.33 2.65 -3.57
CA PRO A 307 4.42 3.36 -4.24
C PRO A 307 4.05 3.85 -5.65
N ILE A 308 3.32 3.04 -6.42
CA ILE A 308 2.92 3.39 -7.79
C ILE A 308 2.01 4.62 -7.78
N ARG A 309 0.99 4.67 -6.92
CA ARG A 309 0.12 5.86 -6.80
C ARG A 309 0.87 7.06 -6.25
N SER A 310 1.83 6.84 -5.35
CA SER A 310 2.69 7.90 -4.80
C SER A 310 3.65 8.48 -5.83
N GLY A 311 4.03 7.72 -6.85
CA GLY A 311 4.89 8.17 -7.96
C GLY A 311 4.16 8.94 -9.05
N GLN A 312 2.84 9.18 -8.92
CA GLN A 312 2.04 9.88 -9.91
C GLN A 312 1.64 11.28 -9.43
N THR A 313 1.34 12.16 -10.39
CA THR A 313 0.71 13.45 -10.13
C THR A 313 -0.81 13.32 -10.23
N TRP A 314 -1.54 14.10 -9.42
CA TRP A 314 -2.99 14.00 -9.30
C TRP A 314 -3.66 15.34 -9.55
N SER A 315 -4.68 15.36 -10.42
CA SER A 315 -5.45 16.56 -10.67
C SER A 315 -6.36 16.90 -9.48
N TYR A 316 -6.68 18.16 -9.31
CA TYR A 316 -7.67 18.59 -8.32
C TYR A 316 -9.03 17.90 -8.54
N ASP A 317 -9.49 17.81 -9.79
CA ASP A 317 -10.78 17.21 -10.10
C ASP A 317 -10.86 15.74 -9.66
N THR A 318 -9.77 14.99 -9.85
CA THR A 318 -9.69 13.60 -9.41
C THR A 318 -9.71 13.49 -7.89
N LEU A 319 -8.88 14.26 -7.19
CA LEU A 319 -8.77 14.20 -5.74
C LEU A 319 -10.04 14.70 -5.06
N SER A 320 -10.55 15.86 -5.46
CA SER A 320 -11.70 16.51 -4.82
C SER A 320 -12.97 15.66 -4.86
N SER A 321 -13.13 14.85 -5.90
CA SER A 321 -14.28 13.95 -6.03
C SER A 321 -14.29 12.82 -4.98
N GLN A 322 -13.12 12.47 -4.43
CA GLN A 322 -12.90 11.35 -3.53
C GLN A 322 -12.67 11.77 -2.07
N ILE A 323 -12.15 12.99 -1.83
CA ILE A 323 -11.89 13.50 -0.47
C ILE A 323 -13.20 13.65 0.30
N LYS A 324 -13.25 13.05 1.49
CA LYS A 324 -14.37 13.12 2.44
C LYS A 324 -14.10 14.09 3.58
N ASN A 325 -12.83 14.20 4.00
CA ASN A 325 -12.34 15.21 4.92
C ASN A 325 -10.85 15.47 4.69
N ILE A 326 -10.38 16.65 5.10
CA ILE A 326 -9.00 17.09 4.90
C ILE A 326 -8.56 17.98 6.05
N TRP A 327 -7.32 17.77 6.51
CA TRP A 327 -6.66 18.57 7.55
C TRP A 327 -5.27 18.99 7.08
N TYR A 328 -4.88 20.22 7.35
CA TYR A 328 -3.48 20.63 7.27
C TYR A 328 -2.83 20.65 8.65
N TYR A 329 -1.51 20.50 8.69
CA TYR A 329 -0.76 20.32 9.92
C TYR A 329 0.32 21.37 10.12
N SER A 330 0.54 21.73 11.40
CA SER A 330 1.64 22.56 11.85
C SER A 330 2.18 22.01 13.17
N VAL A 331 3.42 22.42 13.54
CA VAL A 331 3.99 22.09 14.86
C VAL A 331 3.29 22.89 15.94
N ASN A 332 3.04 22.26 17.11
CA ASN A 332 2.52 22.96 18.29
C ASN A 332 3.47 24.09 18.70
N LYS A 333 2.93 25.27 18.99
CA LYS A 333 3.70 26.44 19.46
C LYS A 333 4.00 26.33 20.94
#